data_73f4cbf3b0451936e476d168165a876b
#
_entry.id   73f4cbf3b0451936e476d168165a876b
#
_cell.length_a   1.000
_cell.length_b   1.000
_cell.length_c   1.000
_cell.angle_alpha   90.00
_cell.angle_beta   90.00
_cell.angle_gamma   90.00
#
_symmetry.space_group_name_H-M   'P 1'
#
loop_
_entity.id
_entity.type
_entity.pdbx_description
1 polymer ?
#
loop_
_entity_poly.entity_id
_entity_poly.type
_entity_poly.pdbx_seq_one_letter_code
_entity_poly.pdbx_strand_id
1 'polypeptide(L)'
;MKRPFVRIAATATAMAVAVLLGGCSTSTTTTGTAGVAPPKVAELKKLGAGEGQLNIIAWAGYAEDGSNDKTVDWVHPFEQQTGCKVNVKIGNTSDEMVQLMRTGQYDGVSASGDATLRLIYAGDVAPVNTALVPNYSTISSFLKKRPWNSVNGQMYGIPHGWGANVLMYNPKVVTGAPTSWGAVFEGSSAYKGKVTAYDSPIYIADAALYLMKTKPSLKIKDPYSLTETQLTAAVALLKQQNANVGEYWADYTKEVQAFESGSSVIGTTWQVIANVIGADKKVQVKTVLPKEGATGWSDTWMVSSKAKHPNCMYEWMNTITSAKVNAQVAEWFGEAPAQTKACSQTSDTGFCTTYHALDSAYASNIHYWTTPQKQCVDGSGNDCTAYSEWVNKWQQIKG
;
A
#
# COMPACT_ATOMS: atom_id res chain seq x y z
N MET A 1 -14.08 -35.67 10.78
CA MET A 1 -15.29 -35.13 11.38
C MET A 1 -16.02 -34.24 10.39
N LYS A 2 -17.24 -34.53 10.04
CA LYS A 2 -18.01 -33.82 9.00
C LYS A 2 -18.60 -32.53 9.61
N ARG A 3 -18.41 -31.39 8.96
CA ARG A 3 -19.09 -30.13 9.31
C ARG A 3 -20.37 -29.98 8.49
N PRO A 4 -21.50 -29.52 9.06
CA PRO A 4 -22.74 -29.36 8.34
C PRO A 4 -22.79 -28.03 7.56
N PHE A 5 -23.26 -28.12 6.32
CA PHE A 5 -23.63 -26.96 5.50
C PHE A 5 -24.94 -26.37 5.96
N VAL A 6 -24.97 -25.07 6.26
CA VAL A 6 -26.21 -24.32 6.46
C VAL A 6 -26.58 -23.69 5.09
N ARG A 7 -27.75 -24.15 4.57
CA ARG A 7 -28.38 -23.52 3.39
C ARG A 7 -29.30 -22.41 3.90
N ILE A 8 -29.04 -21.17 3.43
CA ILE A 8 -29.98 -20.05 3.63
C ILE A 8 -30.83 -19.92 2.37
N ALA A 9 -32.13 -20.07 2.54
CA ALA A 9 -33.15 -19.87 1.49
C ALA A 9 -33.38 -18.39 1.28
N ALA A 10 -33.32 -17.92 0.03
CA ALA A 10 -33.67 -16.58 -0.37
C ALA A 10 -35.18 -16.48 -0.59
N THR A 11 -35.87 -15.67 0.19
CA THR A 11 -37.25 -15.24 -0.08
C THR A 11 -37.24 -13.93 -0.86
N ALA A 12 -37.73 -13.98 -2.07
CA ALA A 12 -37.93 -12.79 -2.93
C ALA A 12 -39.25 -12.10 -2.49
N THR A 13 -39.14 -10.85 -2.07
CA THR A 13 -40.30 -9.97 -1.88
C THR A 13 -40.23 -8.86 -2.94
N ALA A 14 -41.19 -8.87 -3.85
CA ALA A 14 -41.40 -7.82 -4.82
C ALA A 14 -42.00 -6.59 -4.14
N MET A 15 -41.38 -5.41 -4.30
CA MET A 15 -41.98 -4.13 -3.94
C MET A 15 -42.00 -3.20 -5.15
N ALA A 16 -43.16 -2.59 -5.30
CA ALA A 16 -43.53 -1.72 -6.39
C ALA A 16 -42.72 -0.42 -6.46
N VAL A 17 -42.34 -0.04 -7.67
CA VAL A 17 -41.64 1.22 -7.99
C VAL A 17 -42.66 2.37 -8.02
N ALA A 18 -42.48 3.33 -7.10
CA ALA A 18 -43.10 4.66 -7.25
C ALA A 18 -42.01 5.60 -7.86
N VAL A 19 -42.25 6.06 -9.08
CA VAL A 19 -41.43 7.04 -9.76
C VAL A 19 -41.76 8.42 -9.19
N LEU A 20 -40.83 9.01 -8.44
CA LEU A 20 -40.82 10.43 -8.13
C LEU A 20 -39.70 11.09 -8.94
N LEU A 21 -40.10 11.87 -9.93
CA LEU A 21 -39.24 12.82 -10.63
C LEU A 21 -38.83 13.93 -9.66
N GLY A 22 -37.56 13.96 -9.31
CA GLY A 22 -36.97 14.98 -8.43
C GLY A 22 -35.52 15.23 -8.76
N GLY A 23 -35.26 16.37 -9.39
CA GLY A 23 -34.06 17.19 -9.38
C GLY A 23 -32.71 16.51 -9.62
N CYS A 24 -32.14 16.69 -10.81
CA CYS A 24 -30.70 16.53 -11.05
C CYS A 24 -29.90 17.48 -10.15
N SER A 25 -29.43 17.00 -9.00
CA SER A 25 -28.23 17.57 -8.38
C SER A 25 -27.04 16.85 -9.00
N THR A 26 -26.36 17.53 -9.89
CA THR A 26 -25.04 17.15 -10.38
C THR A 26 -24.09 17.08 -9.20
N SER A 27 -23.87 15.87 -8.68
CA SER A 27 -22.74 15.58 -7.82
C SER A 27 -21.49 15.77 -8.66
N THR A 28 -20.89 16.94 -8.55
CA THR A 28 -19.55 17.21 -9.08
C THR A 28 -18.60 16.28 -8.34
N THR A 29 -18.24 15.18 -8.98
CA THR A 29 -17.11 14.36 -8.62
C THR A 29 -15.89 15.27 -8.80
N THR A 30 -15.40 15.86 -7.74
CA THR A 30 -14.15 16.63 -7.74
C THR A 30 -13.03 15.62 -7.97
N THR A 31 -12.73 15.37 -9.25
CA THR A 31 -11.45 14.79 -9.66
C THR A 31 -10.40 15.80 -9.24
N GLY A 32 -9.50 15.39 -8.34
CA GLY A 32 -8.41 16.23 -7.84
C GLY A 32 -7.62 16.79 -9.02
N THR A 33 -7.80 18.07 -9.26
CA THR A 33 -7.10 18.82 -10.30
C THR A 33 -5.80 19.38 -9.72
N ALA A 34 -4.72 19.09 -10.39
CA ALA A 34 -3.40 19.63 -10.14
C ALA A 34 -3.41 21.16 -10.05
N GLY A 35 -2.66 21.69 -9.09
CA GLY A 35 -2.57 23.13 -8.83
C GLY A 35 -3.52 23.66 -7.75
N VAL A 36 -4.42 22.84 -7.22
CA VAL A 36 -5.31 23.21 -6.10
C VAL A 36 -4.63 22.83 -4.79
N ALA A 37 -4.51 23.80 -3.87
CA ALA A 37 -4.08 23.49 -2.51
C ALA A 37 -5.06 22.52 -1.85
N PRO A 38 -4.60 21.62 -0.97
CA PRO A 38 -5.50 20.76 -0.21
C PRO A 38 -6.55 21.60 0.53
N PRO A 39 -7.78 21.09 0.73
CA PRO A 39 -8.77 21.76 1.54
C PRO A 39 -8.20 22.12 2.93
N LYS A 40 -8.61 23.26 3.47
CA LYS A 40 -8.19 23.67 4.81
C LYS A 40 -8.91 22.80 5.85
N VAL A 41 -8.22 21.79 6.34
CA VAL A 41 -8.65 20.95 7.46
C VAL A 41 -7.84 21.35 8.70
N ALA A 42 -8.50 21.47 9.85
CA ALA A 42 -7.84 21.82 11.08
C ALA A 42 -6.96 20.66 11.59
N GLU A 43 -5.75 21.00 11.96
CA GLU A 43 -4.82 20.10 12.63
C GLU A 43 -5.12 20.10 14.15
N LEU A 44 -4.97 18.95 14.83
CA LEU A 44 -5.06 18.87 16.28
C LEU A 44 -3.92 19.67 16.92
N LYS A 45 -4.25 20.63 17.78
CA LYS A 45 -3.26 21.54 18.38
C LYS A 45 -2.71 21.04 19.71
N LYS A 46 -3.49 20.24 20.43
CA LYS A 46 -3.14 19.72 21.75
C LYS A 46 -3.82 18.36 21.95
N LEU A 47 -3.08 17.42 22.51
CA LEU A 47 -3.62 16.14 22.91
C LEU A 47 -4.48 16.32 24.17
N GLY A 48 -5.68 15.76 24.14
CA GLY A 48 -6.60 15.65 25.26
C GLY A 48 -6.62 14.23 25.82
N ALA A 49 -7.63 13.94 26.65
CA ALA A 49 -7.91 12.57 27.06
C ALA A 49 -8.43 11.75 25.87
N GLY A 50 -8.12 10.47 25.85
CA GLY A 50 -8.65 9.53 24.85
C GLY A 50 -10.17 9.45 24.95
N GLU A 51 -10.83 9.29 23.79
CA GLU A 51 -12.29 9.25 23.68
C GLU A 51 -12.89 7.87 23.98
N GLY A 52 -12.06 6.89 24.36
CA GLY A 52 -12.48 5.55 24.77
C GLY A 52 -12.67 4.57 23.62
N GLN A 53 -12.58 5.01 22.36
CA GLN A 53 -12.74 4.18 21.16
C GLN A 53 -11.81 4.65 20.05
N LEU A 54 -11.44 3.73 19.17
CA LEU A 54 -10.66 4.02 17.96
C LEU A 54 -11.14 3.10 16.82
N ASN A 55 -11.61 3.67 15.72
CA ASN A 55 -12.02 2.92 14.53
C ASN A 55 -11.03 3.17 13.41
N ILE A 56 -10.28 2.17 13.00
CA ILE A 56 -9.21 2.30 12.00
C ILE A 56 -9.38 1.36 10.82
N ILE A 57 -8.86 1.80 9.68
CA ILE A 57 -8.66 0.96 8.51
C ILE A 57 -7.18 0.60 8.46
N ALA A 58 -6.87 -0.69 8.34
CA ALA A 58 -5.50 -1.19 8.30
C ALA A 58 -5.32 -2.28 7.25
N TRP A 59 -4.09 -2.45 6.78
CA TRP A 59 -3.69 -3.68 6.11
C TRP A 59 -3.72 -4.83 7.11
N ALA A 60 -3.97 -6.06 6.62
CA ALA A 60 -3.86 -7.27 7.45
C ALA A 60 -2.43 -7.37 8.02
N GLY A 61 -2.32 -7.57 9.34
CA GLY A 61 -1.04 -7.65 10.02
C GLY A 61 -0.57 -6.36 10.70
N TYR A 62 -1.27 -5.23 10.54
CA TYR A 62 -0.87 -3.96 11.16
C TYR A 62 -1.53 -3.66 12.51
N ALA A 63 -2.54 -4.43 12.89
CA ALA A 63 -3.25 -4.22 14.14
C ALA A 63 -3.64 -5.58 14.77
N GLU A 64 -2.62 -6.30 15.24
CA GLU A 64 -2.80 -7.63 15.81
C GLU A 64 -3.21 -7.57 17.28
N ASP A 65 -4.20 -8.39 17.63
CA ASP A 65 -4.84 -8.47 18.95
C ASP A 65 -4.70 -9.87 19.59
N GLY A 66 -3.80 -10.69 19.07
CA GLY A 66 -3.61 -12.07 19.54
C GLY A 66 -4.61 -13.08 18.95
N SER A 67 -5.53 -12.67 18.09
CA SER A 67 -6.51 -13.58 17.48
C SER A 67 -5.89 -14.49 16.42
N ASN A 68 -4.93 -13.98 15.66
CA ASN A 68 -4.18 -14.74 14.66
C ASN A 68 -3.07 -15.59 15.29
N ASP A 69 -2.31 -15.01 16.22
CA ASP A 69 -1.29 -15.67 17.03
C ASP A 69 -1.30 -15.04 18.43
N LYS A 70 -1.48 -15.87 19.48
CA LYS A 70 -1.55 -15.40 20.87
C LYS A 70 -0.30 -14.71 21.38
N THR A 71 0.83 -14.88 20.70
CA THR A 71 2.11 -14.23 21.05
C THR A 71 2.30 -12.89 20.35
N VAL A 72 1.38 -12.53 19.41
CA VAL A 72 1.44 -11.34 18.58
C VAL A 72 0.26 -10.44 18.91
N ASP A 73 0.48 -9.51 19.81
CA ASP A 73 -0.54 -8.61 20.34
C ASP A 73 0.06 -7.28 20.76
N TRP A 74 -0.33 -6.20 20.11
CA TRP A 74 -0.04 -4.83 20.53
C TRP A 74 -1.29 -3.98 20.66
N VAL A 75 -2.44 -4.51 20.28
CA VAL A 75 -3.74 -3.83 20.41
C VAL A 75 -4.18 -3.84 21.87
N HIS A 76 -4.24 -5.00 22.54
CA HIS A 76 -4.69 -5.02 23.93
C HIS A 76 -3.78 -4.23 24.90
N PRO A 77 -2.43 -4.29 24.80
CA PRO A 77 -1.57 -3.40 25.57
C PRO A 77 -1.85 -1.90 25.33
N PHE A 78 -2.11 -1.50 24.08
CA PHE A 78 -2.52 -0.13 23.77
C PHE A 78 -3.85 0.23 24.45
N GLU A 79 -4.86 -0.62 24.34
CA GLU A 79 -6.17 -0.42 24.96
C GLU A 79 -6.07 -0.29 26.48
N GLN A 80 -5.27 -1.14 27.12
CA GLN A 80 -5.04 -1.10 28.57
C GLN A 80 -4.35 0.18 29.01
N GLN A 81 -3.40 0.67 28.21
CA GLN A 81 -2.63 1.87 28.53
C GLN A 81 -3.44 3.15 28.33
N THR A 82 -4.26 3.21 27.28
CA THR A 82 -4.92 4.45 26.83
C THR A 82 -6.41 4.50 27.12
N GLY A 83 -7.04 3.34 27.37
CA GLY A 83 -8.49 3.22 27.44
C GLY A 83 -9.20 3.28 26.09
N CYS A 84 -8.46 3.38 24.96
CA CYS A 84 -9.00 3.49 23.62
C CYS A 84 -9.24 2.09 23.03
N LYS A 85 -10.49 1.62 22.99
CA LYS A 85 -10.88 0.35 22.37
C LYS A 85 -10.73 0.41 20.87
N VAL A 86 -9.99 -0.54 20.28
CA VAL A 86 -9.63 -0.56 18.87
C VAL A 86 -10.59 -1.43 18.07
N ASN A 87 -11.21 -0.88 17.04
CA ASN A 87 -11.99 -1.60 16.05
C ASN A 87 -11.29 -1.48 14.70
N VAL A 88 -10.88 -2.62 14.14
CA VAL A 88 -10.12 -2.68 12.90
C VAL A 88 -11.01 -3.12 11.75
N LYS A 89 -11.02 -2.35 10.67
CA LYS A 89 -11.49 -2.77 9.36
C LYS A 89 -10.28 -3.07 8.48
N ILE A 90 -10.13 -4.31 8.06
CA ILE A 90 -9.11 -4.67 7.08
C ILE A 90 -9.51 -4.12 5.71
N GLY A 91 -8.59 -3.38 5.08
CA GLY A 91 -8.64 -2.99 3.68
C GLY A 91 -7.64 -3.83 2.89
N ASN A 92 -8.03 -4.30 1.70
CA ASN A 92 -7.21 -5.20 0.88
C ASN A 92 -6.49 -4.45 -0.24
N THR A 93 -6.97 -3.25 -0.59
CA THR A 93 -6.36 -2.39 -1.62
C THR A 93 -6.41 -0.93 -1.21
N SER A 94 -5.49 -0.12 -1.75
CA SER A 94 -5.51 1.33 -1.58
C SER A 94 -6.83 1.96 -2.04
N ASP A 95 -7.44 1.43 -3.10
CA ASP A 95 -8.73 1.92 -3.61
C ASP A 95 -9.88 1.64 -2.63
N GLU A 96 -9.92 0.45 -2.02
CA GLU A 96 -10.87 0.12 -0.96
C GLU A 96 -10.70 1.05 0.26
N MET A 97 -9.46 1.27 0.70
CA MET A 97 -9.17 2.14 1.85
C MET A 97 -9.60 3.59 1.60
N VAL A 98 -9.39 4.13 0.40
CA VAL A 98 -9.88 5.46 0.02
C VAL A 98 -11.40 5.53 0.06
N GLN A 99 -12.10 4.50 -0.43
CA GLN A 99 -13.57 4.45 -0.39
C GLN A 99 -14.09 4.38 1.04
N LEU A 100 -13.49 3.53 1.89
CA LEU A 100 -13.86 3.40 3.31
C LEU A 100 -13.66 4.73 4.06
N MET A 101 -12.55 5.43 3.85
CA MET A 101 -12.31 6.74 4.48
C MET A 101 -13.36 7.78 4.10
N ARG A 102 -13.82 7.80 2.85
CA ARG A 102 -14.88 8.70 2.37
C ARG A 102 -16.20 8.54 3.09
N THR A 103 -16.47 7.38 3.68
CA THR A 103 -17.68 7.15 4.48
C THR A 103 -17.71 8.02 5.74
N GLY A 104 -16.56 8.48 6.23
CA GLY A 104 -16.43 9.25 7.47
C GLY A 104 -16.73 8.45 8.74
N GLN A 105 -16.68 7.11 8.67
CA GLN A 105 -16.95 6.22 9.80
C GLN A 105 -15.70 5.86 10.59
N TYR A 106 -14.51 6.16 10.05
CA TYR A 106 -13.23 5.78 10.63
C TYR A 106 -12.44 7.01 11.10
N ASP A 107 -11.65 6.80 12.15
CA ASP A 107 -10.81 7.84 12.76
C ASP A 107 -9.46 7.95 12.07
N GLY A 108 -9.02 6.88 11.42
CA GLY A 108 -7.77 6.87 10.69
C GLY A 108 -7.60 5.66 9.77
N VAL A 109 -6.52 5.72 9.00
CA VAL A 109 -6.16 4.68 8.03
C VAL A 109 -4.65 4.54 7.95
N SER A 110 -4.17 3.31 7.74
CA SER A 110 -2.80 3.06 7.28
C SER A 110 -2.81 3.03 5.76
N ALA A 111 -2.32 4.08 5.11
CA ALA A 111 -2.39 4.26 3.66
C ALA A 111 -1.01 4.22 3.00
N SER A 112 -0.94 3.55 1.86
CA SER A 112 0.24 3.57 0.99
C SER A 112 0.27 4.85 0.13
N GLY A 113 1.43 5.18 -0.44
CA GLY A 113 1.65 6.46 -1.12
C GLY A 113 0.77 6.72 -2.35
N ASP A 114 0.25 5.68 -2.98
CA ASP A 114 -0.71 5.78 -4.09
C ASP A 114 -2.12 6.23 -3.65
N ALA A 115 -2.45 6.09 -2.35
CA ALA A 115 -3.70 6.55 -1.76
C ALA A 115 -3.58 7.93 -1.09
N THR A 116 -2.43 8.25 -0.53
CA THR A 116 -2.27 9.39 0.40
C THR A 116 -2.65 10.73 -0.21
N LEU A 117 -2.16 11.08 -1.38
CA LEU A 117 -2.51 12.37 -2.01
C LEU A 117 -3.98 12.43 -2.41
N ARG A 118 -4.60 11.29 -2.74
CA ARG A 118 -6.04 11.21 -3.03
C ARG A 118 -6.86 11.59 -1.80
N LEU A 119 -6.48 11.08 -0.62
CA LEU A 119 -7.11 11.42 0.66
C LEU A 119 -6.85 12.87 1.06
N ILE A 120 -5.64 13.36 0.85
CA ILE A 120 -5.24 14.73 1.20
C ILE A 120 -6.03 15.74 0.35
N TYR A 121 -6.03 15.59 -0.97
CA TYR A 121 -6.69 16.54 -1.88
C TYR A 121 -8.22 16.43 -1.86
N ALA A 122 -8.78 15.29 -1.45
CA ALA A 122 -10.21 15.16 -1.19
C ALA A 122 -10.63 15.80 0.15
N GLY A 123 -9.69 16.10 1.03
CA GLY A 123 -9.97 16.60 2.39
C GLY A 123 -10.50 15.50 3.32
N ASP A 124 -10.24 14.23 3.00
CA ASP A 124 -10.67 13.09 3.82
C ASP A 124 -9.77 12.91 5.04
N VAL A 125 -8.56 13.48 5.03
CA VAL A 125 -7.59 13.41 6.14
C VAL A 125 -7.16 14.80 6.59
N ALA A 126 -6.82 14.92 7.87
CA ALA A 126 -6.31 16.14 8.50
C ALA A 126 -4.77 16.18 8.45
N PRO A 127 -4.18 17.38 8.43
CA PRO A 127 -2.76 17.55 8.72
C PRO A 127 -2.42 16.99 10.10
N VAL A 128 -1.25 16.38 10.24
CA VAL A 128 -0.76 15.82 11.49
C VAL A 128 0.23 16.76 12.16
N ASN A 129 -0.08 17.13 13.40
CA ASN A 129 0.85 17.82 14.28
C ASN A 129 1.88 16.80 14.82
N THR A 130 3.02 16.72 14.16
CA THR A 130 4.06 15.76 14.51
C THR A 130 4.67 15.97 15.91
N ALA A 131 4.50 17.16 16.51
CA ALA A 131 4.94 17.42 17.87
C ALA A 131 4.10 16.66 18.92
N LEU A 132 2.88 16.24 18.57
CA LEU A 132 2.02 15.42 19.41
C LEU A 132 2.30 13.91 19.29
N VAL A 133 3.27 13.52 18.45
CA VAL A 133 3.71 12.14 18.24
C VAL A 133 5.22 12.06 18.55
N PRO A 134 5.63 11.93 19.83
CA PRO A 134 7.06 11.97 20.23
C PRO A 134 7.95 11.01 19.45
N ASN A 135 7.45 9.80 19.13
CA ASN A 135 8.20 8.80 18.37
C ASN A 135 8.48 9.21 16.92
N TYR A 136 7.78 10.22 16.37
CA TYR A 136 8.09 10.79 15.07
C TYR A 136 9.54 11.30 14.98
N SER A 137 10.11 11.78 16.09
CA SER A 137 11.48 12.29 16.13
C SER A 137 12.51 11.25 15.65
N THR A 138 12.26 9.97 15.92
CA THR A 138 13.15 8.84 15.61
C THR A 138 12.74 8.02 14.38
N ILE A 139 11.74 8.46 13.62
CA ILE A 139 11.46 7.91 12.29
C ILE A 139 12.60 8.26 11.34
N SER A 140 12.95 7.35 10.44
CA SER A 140 13.97 7.52 9.41
C SER A 140 13.74 8.78 8.59
N SER A 141 14.79 9.59 8.42
CA SER A 141 14.68 10.91 7.77
C SER A 141 14.23 10.85 6.32
N PHE A 142 14.60 9.77 5.62
CA PHE A 142 14.19 9.56 4.22
C PHE A 142 12.70 9.22 4.04
N LEU A 143 11.95 8.97 5.12
CA LEU A 143 10.50 8.76 5.08
C LEU A 143 9.70 10.01 5.47
N LYS A 144 10.36 11.07 5.96
CA LYS A 144 9.70 12.29 6.44
C LYS A 144 9.55 13.34 5.34
N LYS A 145 8.41 14.03 5.31
CA LYS A 145 8.13 15.17 4.41
C LYS A 145 8.39 14.82 2.93
N ARG A 146 7.92 13.67 2.52
CA ARG A 146 8.08 13.18 1.16
C ARG A 146 6.83 13.49 0.31
N PRO A 147 6.95 13.47 -1.03
CA PRO A 147 5.80 13.75 -1.91
C PRO A 147 4.58 12.85 -1.66
N TRP A 148 4.79 11.64 -1.17
CA TRP A 148 3.72 10.69 -0.90
C TRP A 148 3.06 10.82 0.49
N ASN A 149 3.57 11.65 1.40
CA ASN A 149 2.99 11.80 2.75
C ASN A 149 2.92 13.23 3.25
N SER A 150 3.28 14.20 2.41
CA SER A 150 3.27 15.61 2.77
C SER A 150 2.93 16.51 1.59
N VAL A 151 2.31 17.65 1.88
CA VAL A 151 2.05 18.71 0.90
C VAL A 151 2.52 20.03 1.48
N ASN A 152 3.31 20.80 0.72
CA ASN A 152 3.88 22.08 1.16
C ASN A 152 4.64 21.98 2.49
N GLY A 153 5.32 20.85 2.74
CA GLY A 153 6.08 20.59 3.96
C GLY A 153 5.25 20.23 5.20
N GLN A 154 3.92 20.21 5.08
CA GLN A 154 3.00 19.75 6.11
C GLN A 154 2.82 18.23 6.01
N MET A 155 3.03 17.51 7.12
CA MET A 155 2.76 16.09 7.21
C MET A 155 1.27 15.80 7.31
N TYR A 156 0.81 14.71 6.68
CA TYR A 156 -0.57 14.23 6.76
C TYR A 156 -0.67 12.83 7.36
N GLY A 157 0.43 12.32 7.89
CA GLY A 157 0.47 11.05 8.59
C GLY A 157 1.86 10.72 9.12
N ILE A 158 1.96 9.60 9.82
CA ILE A 158 3.19 9.11 10.43
C ILE A 158 3.60 7.81 9.74
N PRO A 159 4.75 7.75 9.02
CA PRO A 159 5.26 6.51 8.45
C PRO A 159 5.56 5.49 9.54
N HIS A 160 5.24 4.21 9.29
CA HIS A 160 5.54 3.16 10.26
C HIS A 160 6.30 1.96 9.67
N GLY A 161 6.23 1.76 8.35
CA GLY A 161 6.95 0.71 7.66
C GLY A 161 7.19 1.06 6.20
N TRP A 162 8.08 0.31 5.55
CA TRP A 162 8.36 0.44 4.13
C TRP A 162 8.94 -0.85 3.55
N GLY A 163 8.78 -1.03 2.25
CA GLY A 163 9.32 -2.17 1.53
C GLY A 163 9.47 -1.92 0.04
N ALA A 164 10.23 -2.79 -0.62
CA ALA A 164 10.33 -2.83 -2.07
C ALA A 164 9.35 -3.84 -2.65
N ASN A 165 8.81 -3.56 -3.84
CA ASN A 165 8.27 -4.59 -4.69
C ASN A 165 9.44 -5.37 -5.29
N VAL A 166 9.47 -6.66 -5.09
CA VAL A 166 10.57 -7.51 -5.52
C VAL A 166 10.09 -8.55 -6.53
N LEU A 167 11.03 -9.10 -7.29
CA LEU A 167 10.74 -10.20 -8.19
C LEU A 167 10.91 -11.49 -7.43
N MET A 168 9.85 -12.30 -7.33
CA MET A 168 9.86 -13.64 -6.75
C MET A 168 9.89 -14.71 -7.84
N TYR A 169 10.60 -15.79 -7.59
CA TYR A 169 10.64 -16.92 -8.50
C TYR A 169 10.85 -18.26 -7.77
N ASN A 170 10.37 -19.34 -8.41
CA ASN A 170 10.63 -20.70 -7.97
C ASN A 170 11.95 -21.19 -8.60
N PRO A 171 13.05 -21.38 -7.85
CA PRO A 171 14.35 -21.74 -8.40
C PRO A 171 14.43 -23.17 -8.96
N LYS A 172 13.42 -24.01 -8.70
CA LYS A 172 13.33 -25.36 -9.30
C LYS A 172 12.76 -25.34 -10.71
N VAL A 173 12.07 -24.26 -11.09
CA VAL A 173 11.41 -24.11 -12.38
C VAL A 173 12.10 -23.03 -13.23
N VAL A 174 12.43 -21.92 -12.61
CA VAL A 174 13.11 -20.80 -13.27
C VAL A 174 14.62 -21.03 -13.18
N THR A 175 15.21 -21.46 -14.30
CA THR A 175 16.64 -21.74 -14.38
C THR A 175 17.45 -20.44 -14.44
N GLY A 176 18.37 -20.29 -13.48
CA GLY A 176 19.12 -19.05 -13.29
C GLY A 176 18.29 -17.98 -12.54
N ALA A 177 18.95 -17.23 -11.64
CA ALA A 177 18.29 -16.14 -10.95
C ALA A 177 17.98 -15.00 -11.94
N PRO A 178 16.72 -14.56 -12.06
CA PRO A 178 16.39 -13.40 -12.90
C PRO A 178 17.07 -12.15 -12.34
N THR A 179 17.63 -11.32 -13.21
CA THR A 179 18.34 -10.09 -12.82
C THR A 179 17.64 -8.82 -13.31
N SER A 180 16.51 -8.96 -14.00
CA SER A 180 15.78 -7.88 -14.65
C SER A 180 14.29 -8.12 -14.58
N TRP A 181 13.51 -7.04 -14.45
CA TRP A 181 12.05 -7.05 -14.63
C TRP A 181 11.60 -7.52 -16.00
N GLY A 182 12.50 -7.52 -17.01
CA GLY A 182 12.22 -8.09 -18.32
C GLY A 182 11.77 -9.55 -18.26
N ALA A 183 12.19 -10.31 -17.25
CA ALA A 183 11.75 -11.69 -17.04
C ALA A 183 10.23 -11.85 -16.88
N VAL A 184 9.53 -10.82 -16.38
CA VAL A 184 8.08 -10.81 -16.20
C VAL A 184 7.37 -9.92 -17.22
N PHE A 185 7.97 -8.81 -17.69
CA PHE A 185 7.35 -7.89 -18.63
C PHE A 185 7.48 -8.30 -20.09
N GLU A 186 8.66 -8.78 -20.51
CA GLU A 186 8.90 -9.13 -21.91
C GLU A 186 8.47 -10.56 -22.26
N GLY A 187 8.24 -11.37 -21.24
CA GLY A 187 7.64 -12.69 -21.33
C GLY A 187 8.49 -13.72 -22.06
N SER A 188 9.06 -14.67 -21.35
CA SER A 188 9.47 -15.92 -21.96
C SER A 188 8.23 -16.79 -22.22
N SER A 189 8.10 -17.34 -23.41
CA SER A 189 7.09 -18.37 -23.73
C SER A 189 7.11 -19.55 -22.74
N ALA A 190 8.23 -19.76 -22.05
CA ALA A 190 8.41 -20.77 -21.01
C ALA A 190 7.53 -20.55 -19.77
N TYR A 191 7.12 -19.31 -19.49
CA TYR A 191 6.30 -18.99 -18.30
C TYR A 191 4.91 -18.45 -18.66
N LYS A 192 4.46 -18.71 -19.89
CA LYS A 192 3.11 -18.29 -20.33
C LYS A 192 2.03 -18.84 -19.39
N GLY A 193 1.19 -17.94 -18.86
CA GLY A 193 0.14 -18.28 -17.88
C GLY A 193 0.68 -18.64 -16.49
N LYS A 194 1.95 -18.32 -16.17
CA LYS A 194 2.59 -18.66 -14.89
C LYS A 194 3.25 -17.46 -14.20
N VAL A 195 2.92 -16.26 -14.64
CA VAL A 195 3.39 -15.00 -14.04
C VAL A 195 2.35 -14.48 -13.06
N THR A 196 2.78 -14.00 -11.89
CA THR A 196 1.92 -13.20 -11.00
C THR A 196 2.16 -11.71 -11.20
N ALA A 197 1.09 -10.92 -11.09
CA ALA A 197 1.16 -9.46 -11.17
C ALA A 197 0.22 -8.83 -10.13
N TYR A 198 0.64 -7.71 -9.54
CA TYR A 198 -0.19 -6.99 -8.57
C TYR A 198 -1.43 -6.38 -9.24
N ASP A 199 -2.62 -6.66 -8.71
CA ASP A 199 -3.90 -6.21 -9.26
C ASP A 199 -4.24 -4.79 -8.76
N SER A 200 -3.50 -3.82 -9.25
CA SER A 200 -3.74 -2.40 -8.92
C SER A 200 -3.27 -1.50 -10.05
N PRO A 201 -3.96 -0.37 -10.31
CA PRO A 201 -3.51 0.63 -11.29
C PRO A 201 -2.08 1.13 -11.04
N ILE A 202 -1.61 1.14 -9.79
CA ILE A 202 -0.25 1.59 -9.46
C ILE A 202 0.83 0.68 -10.04
N TYR A 203 0.50 -0.57 -10.39
CA TYR A 203 1.41 -1.49 -11.06
C TYR A 203 1.90 -0.98 -12.43
N ILE A 204 1.19 -0.02 -13.04
CA ILE A 204 1.66 0.67 -14.25
C ILE A 204 3.03 1.35 -14.02
N ALA A 205 3.30 1.79 -12.78
CA ALA A 205 4.59 2.38 -12.43
C ALA A 205 5.75 1.39 -12.50
N ASP A 206 5.50 0.10 -12.22
CA ASP A 206 6.52 -0.97 -12.34
C ASP A 206 6.96 -1.12 -13.80
N ALA A 207 6.01 -1.13 -14.73
CA ALA A 207 6.28 -1.13 -16.16
C ALA A 207 6.98 0.16 -16.62
N ALA A 208 6.57 1.31 -16.08
CA ALA A 208 7.21 2.60 -16.37
C ALA A 208 8.65 2.65 -15.89
N LEU A 209 8.94 2.13 -14.69
CA LEU A 209 10.31 2.00 -14.16
C LEU A 209 11.19 1.13 -15.07
N TYR A 210 10.66 -0.02 -15.51
CA TYR A 210 11.37 -0.87 -16.46
C TYR A 210 11.67 -0.11 -17.77
N LEU A 211 10.68 0.57 -18.34
CA LEU A 211 10.85 1.38 -19.55
C LEU A 211 11.80 2.57 -19.36
N MET A 212 11.80 3.18 -18.19
CA MET A 212 12.73 4.28 -17.85
C MET A 212 14.19 3.84 -18.02
N LYS A 213 14.51 2.59 -17.70
CA LYS A 213 15.86 2.02 -17.79
C LYS A 213 16.16 1.38 -19.15
N THR A 214 15.16 0.83 -19.83
CA THR A 214 15.36 0.04 -21.07
C THR A 214 15.01 0.81 -22.36
N LYS A 215 14.22 1.89 -22.27
CA LYS A 215 13.82 2.76 -23.39
C LYS A 215 14.05 4.25 -23.08
N PRO A 216 15.31 4.70 -22.99
CA PRO A 216 15.65 6.09 -22.62
C PRO A 216 15.04 7.14 -23.58
N SER A 217 14.68 6.75 -24.81
CA SER A 217 13.97 7.62 -25.75
C SER A 217 12.62 8.13 -25.26
N LEU A 218 11.98 7.41 -24.33
CA LEU A 218 10.74 7.82 -23.67
C LEU A 218 10.95 8.97 -22.67
N LYS A 219 12.20 9.22 -22.22
CA LYS A 219 12.55 10.29 -21.28
C LYS A 219 11.75 10.26 -19.97
N ILE A 220 11.34 9.08 -19.51
CA ILE A 220 10.69 8.90 -18.20
C ILE A 220 11.73 9.24 -17.12
N LYS A 221 11.39 10.16 -16.22
CA LYS A 221 12.25 10.57 -15.09
C LYS A 221 11.75 10.00 -13.76
N ASP A 222 10.44 9.87 -13.63
CA ASP A 222 9.76 9.36 -12.44
C ASP A 222 8.63 8.44 -12.91
N PRO A 223 8.54 7.19 -12.40
CA PRO A 223 7.52 6.24 -12.83
C PRO A 223 6.09 6.64 -12.46
N TYR A 224 5.91 7.65 -11.60
CA TYR A 224 4.59 8.18 -11.21
C TYR A 224 4.23 9.50 -11.91
N SER A 225 5.17 10.09 -12.67
CA SER A 225 5.01 11.35 -13.40
C SER A 225 5.04 11.09 -14.90
N LEU A 226 3.99 10.43 -15.41
CA LEU A 226 3.92 10.01 -16.82
C LEU A 226 3.06 10.95 -17.66
N THR A 227 3.60 11.41 -18.79
CA THR A 227 2.78 11.99 -19.86
C THR A 227 1.91 10.91 -20.50
N GLU A 228 0.87 11.30 -21.28
CA GLU A 228 -0.01 10.34 -21.98
C GLU A 228 0.80 9.39 -22.90
N THR A 229 1.84 9.88 -23.56
CA THR A 229 2.71 9.05 -24.42
C THR A 229 3.46 7.99 -23.58
N GLN A 230 3.98 8.39 -22.43
CA GLN A 230 4.73 7.49 -21.53
C GLN A 230 3.79 6.47 -20.88
N LEU A 231 2.60 6.91 -20.44
CA LEU A 231 1.55 6.05 -19.91
C LEU A 231 1.12 5.01 -20.96
N THR A 232 0.90 5.46 -22.20
CA THR A 232 0.53 4.58 -23.32
C THR A 232 1.61 3.50 -23.55
N ALA A 233 2.88 3.87 -23.47
CA ALA A 233 3.98 2.90 -23.62
C ALA A 233 4.01 1.88 -22.48
N ALA A 234 3.80 2.30 -21.23
CA ALA A 234 3.72 1.40 -20.07
C ALA A 234 2.52 0.45 -20.18
N VAL A 235 1.36 0.97 -20.58
CA VAL A 235 0.15 0.18 -20.83
C VAL A 235 0.35 -0.85 -21.94
N ALA A 236 1.04 -0.48 -23.02
CA ALA A 236 1.34 -1.42 -24.11
C ALA A 236 2.23 -2.59 -23.63
N LEU A 237 3.22 -2.31 -22.77
CA LEU A 237 4.05 -3.34 -22.16
C LEU A 237 3.23 -4.28 -21.26
N LEU A 238 2.34 -3.73 -20.43
CA LEU A 238 1.47 -4.54 -19.56
C LEU A 238 0.44 -5.36 -20.34
N LYS A 239 -0.10 -4.84 -21.45
CA LYS A 239 -0.93 -5.64 -22.36
C LYS A 239 -0.16 -6.80 -22.99
N GLN A 240 1.12 -6.61 -23.29
CA GLN A 240 1.99 -7.71 -23.73
C GLN A 240 2.20 -8.73 -22.59
N GLN A 241 2.47 -8.26 -21.36
CA GLN A 241 2.64 -9.11 -20.18
C GLN A 241 1.36 -9.92 -19.89
N ASN A 242 0.16 -9.32 -20.05
CA ASN A 242 -1.13 -9.94 -19.74
C ASN A 242 -1.29 -11.34 -20.35
N ALA A 243 -0.73 -11.57 -21.55
CA ALA A 243 -0.75 -12.88 -22.19
C ALA A 243 0.02 -13.97 -21.40
N ASN A 244 0.89 -13.58 -20.47
CA ASN A 244 1.72 -14.47 -19.66
C ASN A 244 1.25 -14.53 -18.20
N VAL A 245 0.36 -13.63 -17.77
CA VAL A 245 -0.16 -13.60 -16.39
C VAL A 245 -1.13 -14.74 -16.18
N GLY A 246 -0.89 -15.52 -15.14
CA GLY A 246 -1.78 -16.58 -14.67
C GLY A 246 -2.63 -16.12 -13.49
N GLU A 247 -2.10 -15.21 -12.68
CA GLU A 247 -2.80 -14.68 -11.52
C GLU A 247 -2.53 -13.18 -11.33
N TYR A 248 -3.60 -12.39 -11.33
CA TYR A 248 -3.59 -11.02 -10.83
C TYR A 248 -4.03 -11.04 -9.37
N TRP A 249 -3.14 -10.63 -8.45
CA TRP A 249 -3.40 -10.70 -7.03
C TRP A 249 -3.55 -9.30 -6.41
N ALA A 250 -4.64 -9.10 -5.68
CA ALA A 250 -4.85 -7.98 -4.76
C ALA A 250 -4.80 -8.46 -3.30
N ASP A 251 -5.29 -9.68 -3.06
CA ASP A 251 -5.17 -10.40 -1.79
C ASP A 251 -3.91 -11.28 -1.86
N TYR A 252 -2.98 -11.10 -0.91
CA TYR A 252 -1.71 -11.83 -0.84
C TYR A 252 -1.88 -13.36 -0.83
N THR A 253 -3.00 -13.86 -0.27
CA THR A 253 -3.27 -15.30 -0.19
C THR A 253 -3.45 -15.93 -1.57
N LYS A 254 -3.88 -15.13 -2.56
CA LYS A 254 -4.00 -15.57 -3.96
C LYS A 254 -2.62 -15.85 -4.57
N GLU A 255 -1.65 -14.98 -4.32
CA GLU A 255 -0.29 -15.21 -4.79
C GLU A 255 0.35 -16.40 -4.08
N VAL A 256 0.16 -16.54 -2.75
CA VAL A 256 0.61 -17.72 -2.00
C VAL A 256 0.06 -19.00 -2.64
N GLN A 257 -1.25 -19.09 -2.87
CA GLN A 257 -1.90 -20.24 -3.48
C GLN A 257 -1.37 -20.54 -4.90
N ALA A 258 -1.15 -19.48 -5.70
CA ALA A 258 -0.65 -19.63 -7.06
C ALA A 258 0.76 -20.25 -7.11
N PHE A 259 1.65 -19.84 -6.20
CA PHE A 259 2.99 -20.42 -6.10
C PHE A 259 2.97 -21.81 -5.47
N GLU A 260 2.21 -22.04 -4.42
CA GLU A 260 2.12 -23.36 -3.75
C GLU A 260 1.52 -24.44 -4.66
N SER A 261 0.53 -24.09 -5.48
CA SER A 261 -0.04 -25.01 -6.46
C SER A 261 0.86 -25.23 -7.70
N GLY A 262 1.85 -24.36 -7.91
CA GLY A 262 2.68 -24.36 -9.12
C GLY A 262 1.98 -23.79 -10.36
N SER A 263 0.81 -23.16 -10.20
CA SER A 263 0.13 -22.43 -11.28
C SER A 263 0.88 -21.16 -11.65
N SER A 264 1.65 -20.60 -10.72
CA SER A 264 2.61 -19.52 -10.99
C SER A 264 4.00 -19.89 -10.51
N VAL A 265 5.03 -19.34 -11.17
CA VAL A 265 6.44 -19.66 -10.88
C VAL A 265 7.35 -18.45 -10.83
N ILE A 266 6.89 -17.29 -11.27
CA ILE A 266 7.63 -16.01 -11.27
C ILE A 266 6.64 -14.87 -11.23
N GLY A 267 6.99 -13.74 -10.59
CA GLY A 267 6.13 -12.56 -10.58
C GLY A 267 6.61 -11.45 -9.67
N THR A 268 5.83 -10.39 -9.63
CA THR A 268 6.02 -9.27 -8.69
C THR A 268 5.40 -9.63 -7.36
N THR A 269 6.11 -9.41 -6.27
CA THR A 269 5.66 -9.76 -4.91
C THR A 269 6.12 -8.75 -3.86
N TRP A 270 5.59 -8.86 -2.66
CA TRP A 270 6.15 -8.29 -1.44
C TRP A 270 6.96 -9.36 -0.69
N GLN A 271 8.02 -8.94 0.01
CA GLN A 271 8.90 -9.88 0.72
C GLN A 271 8.12 -10.74 1.73
N VAL A 272 7.10 -10.19 2.40
CA VAL A 272 6.23 -10.94 3.33
C VAL A 272 5.60 -12.16 2.66
N ILE A 273 5.15 -12.05 1.41
CA ILE A 273 4.51 -13.16 0.69
C ILE A 273 5.51 -14.28 0.44
N ALA A 274 6.73 -13.93 0.03
CA ALA A 274 7.81 -14.90 -0.13
C ALA A 274 8.14 -15.60 1.19
N ASN A 275 8.11 -14.88 2.31
CA ASN A 275 8.35 -15.44 3.65
C ASN A 275 7.23 -16.43 4.04
N VAL A 276 5.96 -16.08 3.80
CA VAL A 276 4.81 -16.97 4.07
C VAL A 276 4.94 -18.27 3.29
N ILE A 277 5.22 -18.20 1.99
CA ILE A 277 5.44 -19.39 1.14
C ILE A 277 6.63 -20.20 1.65
N GLY A 278 7.74 -19.54 2.02
CA GLY A 278 8.95 -20.17 2.53
C GLY A 278 8.74 -20.89 3.87
N ALA A 279 7.88 -20.36 4.73
CA ALA A 279 7.57 -20.94 6.05
C ALA A 279 6.83 -22.27 5.93
N ASP A 280 5.94 -22.44 4.95
CA ASP A 280 5.19 -23.69 4.74
C ASP A 280 6.06 -24.82 4.12
N LYS A 281 7.24 -24.51 3.61
CA LYS A 281 8.23 -25.45 3.04
C LYS A 281 7.73 -26.32 1.88
N LYS A 282 6.51 -26.12 1.39
CA LYS A 282 5.96 -26.87 0.25
C LYS A 282 6.66 -26.50 -1.05
N VAL A 283 6.93 -25.21 -1.23
CA VAL A 283 7.56 -24.64 -2.39
C VAL A 283 8.76 -23.80 -1.99
N GLN A 284 9.84 -23.90 -2.74
CA GLN A 284 10.97 -22.98 -2.56
C GLN A 284 10.75 -21.76 -3.45
N VAL A 285 10.85 -20.58 -2.85
CA VAL A 285 10.88 -19.32 -3.58
C VAL A 285 12.12 -18.53 -3.18
N LYS A 286 12.55 -17.66 -4.08
CA LYS A 286 13.61 -16.67 -3.86
C LYS A 286 13.11 -15.32 -4.37
N THR A 287 13.58 -14.27 -3.74
CA THR A 287 13.36 -12.90 -4.18
C THR A 287 14.66 -12.26 -4.66
N VAL A 288 14.54 -11.34 -5.59
CA VAL A 288 15.65 -10.52 -6.08
C VAL A 288 15.16 -9.08 -6.28
N LEU A 289 16.05 -8.11 -6.05
CA LEU A 289 15.87 -6.75 -6.50
C LEU A 289 16.47 -6.66 -7.91
N PRO A 290 15.65 -6.42 -8.96
CA PRO A 290 16.17 -6.31 -10.33
C PRO A 290 17.12 -5.12 -10.50
N LYS A 291 18.01 -5.22 -11.49
CA LYS A 291 19.03 -4.21 -11.79
C LYS A 291 18.46 -2.82 -12.16
N GLU A 292 17.20 -2.78 -12.60
CA GLU A 292 16.49 -1.55 -12.90
C GLU A 292 16.06 -0.80 -11.64
N GLY A 293 16.24 -1.37 -10.45
CA GLY A 293 15.66 -0.91 -9.20
C GLY A 293 14.25 -1.46 -9.01
N ALA A 294 13.52 -0.90 -8.06
CA ALA A 294 12.14 -1.30 -7.79
C ALA A 294 11.25 -0.11 -7.46
N THR A 295 9.97 -0.27 -7.71
CA THR A 295 8.94 0.47 -6.99
C THR A 295 8.85 -0.06 -5.56
N GLY A 296 8.22 0.67 -4.67
CA GLY A 296 8.04 0.25 -3.29
C GLY A 296 7.01 1.10 -2.58
N TRP A 297 6.76 0.78 -1.35
CA TRP A 297 5.73 1.43 -0.56
C TRP A 297 6.28 1.90 0.79
N SER A 298 5.66 2.92 1.33
CA SER A 298 5.88 3.38 2.69
C SER A 298 4.52 3.74 3.28
N ASP A 299 4.06 2.92 4.20
CA ASP A 299 2.73 3.07 4.76
C ASP A 299 2.72 4.10 5.88
N THR A 300 1.65 4.86 5.90
CA THR A 300 1.52 6.05 6.72
C THR A 300 0.19 6.05 7.46
N TRP A 301 0.21 6.10 8.78
CA TRP A 301 -1.00 6.29 9.59
C TRP A 301 -1.49 7.72 9.46
N MET A 302 -2.70 7.89 8.96
CA MET A 302 -3.34 9.18 8.71
C MET A 302 -4.58 9.34 9.58
N VAL A 303 -4.87 10.58 9.98
CA VAL A 303 -6.05 10.94 10.78
C VAL A 303 -7.17 11.41 9.86
N SER A 304 -8.37 10.85 10.02
CA SER A 304 -9.56 11.32 9.31
C SER A 304 -9.87 12.80 9.65
N SER A 305 -10.25 13.58 8.62
CA SER A 305 -10.76 14.94 8.84
C SER A 305 -12.10 14.96 9.62
N LYS A 306 -12.77 13.79 9.70
CA LYS A 306 -14.03 13.56 10.40
C LYS A 306 -13.86 12.67 11.63
N ALA A 307 -12.62 12.47 12.11
CA ALA A 307 -12.33 11.62 13.26
C ALA A 307 -13.17 12.05 14.47
N LYS A 308 -13.87 11.07 15.05
CA LYS A 308 -14.61 11.24 16.32
C LYS A 308 -13.70 11.03 17.53
N HIS A 309 -12.60 10.32 17.33
CA HIS A 309 -11.66 9.91 18.37
C HIS A 309 -10.21 10.32 17.99
N PRO A 310 -9.97 11.63 17.73
CA PRO A 310 -8.66 12.07 17.24
C PRO A 310 -7.55 11.91 18.29
N ASN A 311 -7.83 12.02 19.61
CA ASN A 311 -6.81 11.78 20.62
C ASN A 311 -6.38 10.31 20.65
N CYS A 312 -7.32 9.36 20.62
CA CYS A 312 -7.01 7.93 20.50
C CYS A 312 -6.20 7.63 19.22
N MET A 313 -6.49 8.32 18.11
CA MET A 313 -5.73 8.12 16.86
C MET A 313 -4.28 8.62 16.98
N TYR A 314 -4.04 9.75 17.67
CA TYR A 314 -2.69 10.24 17.93
C TYR A 314 -1.92 9.32 18.88
N GLU A 315 -2.57 8.81 19.94
CA GLU A 315 -1.97 7.81 20.84
C GLU A 315 -1.62 6.52 20.08
N TRP A 316 -2.49 6.08 19.15
CA TRP A 316 -2.21 4.96 18.25
C TRP A 316 -0.96 5.21 17.41
N MET A 317 -0.90 6.35 16.70
CA MET A 317 0.25 6.70 15.87
C MET A 317 1.55 6.72 16.68
N ASN A 318 1.51 7.22 17.92
CA ASN A 318 2.67 7.22 18.78
C ASN A 318 3.05 5.81 19.25
N THR A 319 2.08 4.97 19.61
CA THR A 319 2.32 3.60 20.08
C THR A 319 2.87 2.70 18.98
N ILE A 320 2.23 2.71 17.79
CA ILE A 320 2.64 1.86 16.66
C ILE A 320 4.04 2.21 16.13
N THR A 321 4.49 3.44 16.35
CA THR A 321 5.84 3.90 15.99
C THR A 321 6.81 3.91 17.17
N SER A 322 6.46 3.34 18.33
CA SER A 322 7.43 3.08 19.40
C SER A 322 8.43 2.00 18.96
N ALA A 323 9.65 2.04 19.47
CA ALA A 323 10.70 1.13 19.01
C ALA A 323 10.30 -0.34 19.15
N LYS A 324 9.68 -0.71 20.27
CA LYS A 324 9.24 -2.09 20.55
C LYS A 324 8.10 -2.51 19.64
N VAL A 325 7.02 -1.72 19.58
CA VAL A 325 5.84 -2.12 18.78
C VAL A 325 6.17 -2.09 17.29
N ASN A 326 6.92 -1.08 16.82
CA ASN A 326 7.31 -1.02 15.41
C ASN A 326 8.21 -2.19 15.00
N ALA A 327 9.06 -2.71 15.91
CA ALA A 327 9.81 -3.93 15.68
C ALA A 327 8.89 -5.16 15.55
N GLN A 328 7.91 -5.30 16.45
CA GLN A 328 6.93 -6.40 16.41
C GLN A 328 6.10 -6.39 15.13
N VAL A 329 5.59 -5.22 14.74
CA VAL A 329 4.86 -5.05 13.47
C VAL A 329 5.73 -5.43 12.29
N ALA A 330 6.96 -4.90 12.24
CA ALA A 330 7.89 -5.16 11.15
C ALA A 330 8.23 -6.66 11.01
N GLU A 331 8.50 -7.35 12.12
CA GLU A 331 8.77 -8.78 12.10
C GLU A 331 7.55 -9.61 11.69
N TRP A 332 6.37 -9.24 12.17
CA TRP A 332 5.13 -9.94 11.84
C TRP A 332 4.72 -9.74 10.39
N PHE A 333 4.70 -8.50 9.94
CA PHE A 333 4.31 -8.15 8.58
C PHE A 333 5.39 -8.50 7.55
N GLY A 334 6.67 -8.48 7.93
CA GLY A 334 7.78 -8.66 7.01
C GLY A 334 8.09 -7.38 6.23
N GLU A 335 8.36 -6.28 6.94
CA GLU A 335 8.68 -4.98 6.38
C GLU A 335 9.91 -4.36 7.07
N ALA A 336 10.50 -3.35 6.44
CA ALA A 336 11.50 -2.54 7.11
C ALA A 336 10.81 -1.55 8.06
N PRO A 337 11.16 -1.53 9.38
CA PRO A 337 10.58 -0.58 10.32
C PRO A 337 10.97 0.86 9.97
N ALA A 338 10.02 1.78 10.11
CA ALA A 338 10.30 3.20 9.94
C ALA A 338 11.08 3.79 11.13
N GLN A 339 10.92 3.22 12.32
CA GLN A 339 11.56 3.64 13.56
C GLN A 339 13.01 3.17 13.63
N THR A 340 13.97 4.09 13.65
CA THR A 340 15.41 3.75 13.61
C THR A 340 15.91 2.93 14.81
N LYS A 341 15.21 3.01 15.95
CA LYS A 341 15.54 2.24 17.15
C LYS A 341 14.87 0.86 17.19
N ALA A 342 13.97 0.55 16.25
CA ALA A 342 13.27 -0.73 16.22
C ALA A 342 14.25 -1.91 16.03
N CYS A 343 15.31 -1.73 15.24
CA CYS A 343 16.30 -2.76 14.98
C CYS A 343 17.00 -3.32 16.23
N SER A 344 17.03 -2.57 17.33
CA SER A 344 17.54 -3.06 18.61
C SER A 344 16.50 -3.82 19.43
N GLN A 345 15.26 -3.90 18.95
CA GLN A 345 14.11 -4.52 19.60
C GLN A 345 13.58 -5.73 18.84
N THR A 346 14.12 -6.02 17.65
CA THR A 346 13.74 -7.21 16.88
C THR A 346 14.21 -8.48 17.58
N SER A 347 13.42 -9.54 17.51
CA SER A 347 13.74 -10.86 18.04
C SER A 347 14.83 -11.55 17.20
N ASP A 348 14.82 -11.35 15.88
CA ASP A 348 15.87 -11.74 14.95
C ASP A 348 16.89 -10.60 14.80
N THR A 349 18.11 -10.82 15.25
CA THR A 349 19.22 -9.86 15.14
C THR A 349 19.63 -9.56 13.70
N GLY A 350 19.33 -10.45 12.75
CA GLY A 350 19.56 -10.28 11.30
C GLY A 350 18.45 -9.56 10.57
N PHE A 351 17.29 -9.35 11.22
CA PHE A 351 16.07 -8.85 10.58
C PHE A 351 16.29 -7.54 9.81
N CYS A 352 16.81 -6.54 10.48
CA CYS A 352 17.01 -5.23 9.84
C CYS A 352 18.03 -5.23 8.70
N THR A 353 18.99 -6.16 8.71
CA THR A 353 19.90 -6.37 7.58
C THR A 353 19.16 -7.02 6.41
N THR A 354 18.35 -8.03 6.68
CA THR A 354 17.52 -8.72 5.66
C THR A 354 16.55 -7.76 4.95
N TYR A 355 15.94 -6.86 5.72
CA TYR A 355 14.97 -5.88 5.21
C TYR A 355 15.60 -4.52 4.85
N HIS A 356 16.92 -4.37 4.91
CA HIS A 356 17.62 -3.12 4.58
C HIS A 356 17.14 -1.89 5.38
N ALA A 357 16.63 -2.08 6.59
CA ALA A 357 15.89 -1.07 7.35
C ALA A 357 16.65 0.24 7.58
N LEU A 358 17.96 0.17 7.74
CA LEU A 358 18.85 1.32 7.96
C LEU A 358 19.77 1.61 6.76
N ASP A 359 19.56 0.92 5.66
CA ASP A 359 20.37 1.08 4.44
C ASP A 359 19.79 2.19 3.54
N SER A 360 20.30 3.40 3.71
CA SER A 360 19.87 4.54 2.90
C SER A 360 20.26 4.42 1.43
N ALA A 361 21.30 3.67 1.10
CA ALA A 361 21.70 3.43 -0.28
C ALA A 361 20.71 2.50 -0.98
N TYR A 362 20.28 1.43 -0.29
CA TYR A 362 19.19 0.57 -0.77
C TYR A 362 17.89 1.36 -0.93
N ALA A 363 17.48 2.09 0.10
CA ALA A 363 16.27 2.90 0.10
C ALA A 363 16.23 3.93 -1.03
N SER A 364 17.38 4.47 -1.45
CA SER A 364 17.48 5.45 -2.54
C SER A 364 17.24 4.85 -3.94
N ASN A 365 17.32 3.53 -4.07
CA ASN A 365 17.01 2.81 -5.32
C ASN A 365 15.53 2.38 -5.41
N ILE A 366 14.73 2.71 -4.40
CA ILE A 366 13.29 2.45 -4.38
C ILE A 366 12.54 3.69 -4.83
N HIS A 367 11.70 3.53 -5.83
CA HIS A 367 10.72 4.53 -6.26
C HIS A 367 9.44 4.31 -5.46
N TYR A 368 9.27 5.08 -4.38
CA TYR A 368 8.13 4.91 -3.48
C TYR A 368 6.82 5.32 -4.15
N TRP A 369 5.79 4.51 -3.98
CA TRP A 369 4.44 4.78 -4.48
C TRP A 369 4.01 6.20 -4.13
N THR A 370 3.61 6.90 -5.15
CA THR A 370 3.11 8.27 -5.05
C THR A 370 1.91 8.37 -5.98
N THR A 371 0.83 8.97 -5.50
CA THR A 371 -0.38 9.11 -6.33
C THR A 371 -0.09 9.93 -7.57
N PRO A 372 -0.24 9.39 -8.80
CA PRO A 372 -0.11 10.17 -10.03
C PRO A 372 -1.07 11.37 -10.09
N GLN A 373 -0.56 12.52 -10.43
CA GLN A 373 -1.27 13.79 -10.48
C GLN A 373 -1.16 14.44 -11.84
N LYS A 374 -2.14 15.25 -12.23
CA LYS A 374 -2.11 16.05 -13.48
C LYS A 374 -0.89 17.00 -13.49
N GLN A 375 -0.61 17.63 -12.37
CA GLN A 375 0.67 18.26 -12.11
C GLN A 375 1.67 17.18 -11.73
N CYS A 376 2.76 17.09 -12.48
CA CYS A 376 3.76 16.05 -12.25
C CYS A 376 4.32 16.12 -10.83
N VAL A 377 4.29 15.02 -10.09
CA VAL A 377 4.74 14.96 -8.69
C VAL A 377 6.25 15.15 -8.55
N ASP A 378 7.00 14.94 -9.62
CA ASP A 378 8.44 15.24 -9.72
C ASP A 378 8.75 16.72 -10.03
N GLY A 379 7.72 17.56 -10.17
CA GLY A 379 7.86 18.98 -10.50
C GLY A 379 8.22 19.29 -11.95
N SER A 380 8.22 18.30 -12.85
CA SER A 380 8.67 18.49 -14.24
C SER A 380 7.67 19.25 -15.13
N GLY A 381 6.42 19.44 -14.70
CA GLY A 381 5.38 20.15 -15.46
C GLY A 381 3.95 19.80 -15.06
N ASN A 382 3.01 20.15 -15.96
CA ASN A 382 1.56 19.95 -15.76
C ASN A 382 0.95 18.98 -16.78
N ASP A 383 1.78 18.22 -17.50
CA ASP A 383 1.37 17.37 -18.62
C ASP A 383 1.30 15.88 -18.24
N CYS A 384 1.35 15.60 -16.94
CA CYS A 384 1.24 14.23 -16.43
C CYS A 384 -0.20 13.75 -16.38
N THR A 385 -0.38 12.44 -16.32
CA THR A 385 -1.68 11.79 -16.24
C THR A 385 -2.10 11.59 -14.79
N ALA A 386 -3.36 11.87 -14.47
CA ALA A 386 -3.90 11.70 -13.13
C ALA A 386 -4.24 10.22 -12.86
N TYR A 387 -4.30 9.84 -11.58
CA TYR A 387 -4.60 8.46 -11.16
C TYR A 387 -5.90 7.90 -11.76
N SER A 388 -6.91 8.74 -11.99
CA SER A 388 -8.16 8.33 -12.66
C SER A 388 -7.95 7.82 -14.09
N GLU A 389 -6.97 8.37 -14.80
CA GLU A 389 -6.58 7.89 -16.11
C GLU A 389 -5.89 6.51 -16.01
N TRP A 390 -5.05 6.32 -14.99
CA TRP A 390 -4.40 5.04 -14.72
C TRP A 390 -5.43 3.94 -14.38
N VAL A 391 -6.45 4.24 -13.59
CA VAL A 391 -7.57 3.32 -13.30
C VAL A 391 -8.25 2.87 -14.59
N ASN A 392 -8.57 3.80 -15.49
CA ASN A 392 -9.20 3.47 -16.78
C ASN A 392 -8.27 2.62 -17.66
N LYS A 393 -6.97 2.92 -17.69
CA LYS A 393 -6.00 2.15 -18.47
C LYS A 393 -5.78 0.76 -17.87
N TRP A 394 -5.80 0.63 -16.53
CA TRP A 394 -5.68 -0.65 -15.85
C TRP A 394 -6.80 -1.62 -16.24
N GLN A 395 -8.04 -1.14 -16.27
CA GLN A 395 -9.16 -1.94 -16.75
C GLN A 395 -8.97 -2.42 -18.18
N GLN A 396 -8.41 -1.57 -19.07
CA GLN A 396 -8.12 -1.94 -20.46
C GLN A 396 -6.96 -2.93 -20.62
N ILE A 397 -6.08 -3.08 -19.61
CA ILE A 397 -5.00 -4.07 -19.60
C ILE A 397 -5.56 -5.44 -19.28
N LYS A 398 -6.47 -5.51 -18.33
CA LYS A 398 -7.04 -6.79 -17.87
C LYS A 398 -8.11 -7.37 -18.82
N GLY A 399 -8.81 -6.54 -19.57
CA GLY A 399 -9.87 -6.93 -20.50
C GLY A 399 -11.26 -6.73 -19.95
#